data_f16636ecde728a4a10315a9fc306434c
#
_entry.id   f16636ecde728a4a10315a9fc306434c
#
_cell.length_a   1.000
_cell.length_b   1.000
_cell.length_c   1.000
_cell.angle_alpha   90.00
_cell.angle_beta   90.00
_cell.angle_gamma   90.00
#
_symmetry.space_group_name_H-M   'P 1'
#
loop_
_entity.id
_entity.type
_entity.pdbx_description
1 polymer ?
#
loop_
_entity_poly.entity_id
_entity_poly.type
_entity_poly.pdbx_seq_one_letter_code
_entity_poly.pdbx_strand_id
1 'polypeptide(L)'
;MAHVVTDLDSTASPERVIHALTDFSSRRLELWPNIDPTTYKLESTEPTSAEVTEGSASFGGVWERSHYDWSRSGTVRIDVQDSNTFEPGSYWLYEVTPLPNGGSHVHMEFDRRPRNFKGQMLSALLTVAGKPVFQKSLGETLKRIEASA
;
A
#
# COMPACT_ATOMS: atom_id res chain seq x y z
N MET A 1 16.16 1.10 -9.37
CA MET A 1 15.55 1.15 -8.03
C MET A 1 14.74 2.43 -7.91
N ALA A 2 13.52 2.33 -7.41
CA ALA A 2 12.65 3.47 -7.18
C ALA A 2 12.33 3.61 -5.70
N HIS A 3 12.43 4.82 -5.16
CA HIS A 3 12.07 5.15 -3.79
C HIS A 3 11.17 6.38 -3.81
N VAL A 4 9.96 6.24 -3.29
CA VAL A 4 8.96 7.31 -3.27
C VAL A 4 8.51 7.53 -1.84
N VAL A 5 8.46 8.79 -1.41
CA VAL A 5 7.96 9.19 -0.10
C VAL A 5 6.83 10.19 -0.30
N THR A 6 5.72 9.99 0.38
CA THR A 6 4.61 10.94 0.35
C THR A 6 3.97 11.07 1.72
N ASP A 7 3.42 12.24 2.01
CA ASP A 7 2.79 12.56 3.28
C ASP A 7 1.45 13.23 3.00
N LEU A 8 0.40 12.75 3.67
CA LEU A 8 -0.96 13.30 3.56
C LEU A 8 -1.64 13.32 4.93
N ASP A 9 -2.49 14.31 5.12
CA ASP A 9 -3.37 14.37 6.30
C ASP A 9 -4.76 13.85 5.95
N SER A 10 -5.42 13.27 6.95
CA SER A 10 -6.79 12.77 6.84
C SER A 10 -7.59 13.16 8.08
N THR A 11 -8.88 13.34 7.92
CA THR A 11 -9.79 13.53 9.05
C THR A 11 -10.13 12.23 9.76
N ALA A 12 -9.82 11.07 9.15
CA ALA A 12 -10.01 9.77 9.77
C ALA A 12 -9.01 9.57 10.92
N SER A 13 -9.46 8.93 12.00
CA SER A 13 -8.59 8.62 13.13
C SER A 13 -7.47 7.63 12.74
N PRO A 14 -6.35 7.61 13.49
CA PRO A 14 -5.29 6.64 13.24
C PRO A 14 -5.79 5.19 13.23
N GLU A 15 -6.68 4.85 14.14
CA GLU A 15 -7.25 3.50 14.24
C GLU A 15 -8.02 3.13 12.98
N ARG A 16 -8.79 4.06 12.41
CA ARG A 16 -9.54 3.83 11.18
C ARG A 16 -8.62 3.65 9.98
N VAL A 17 -7.54 4.42 9.90
CA VAL A 17 -6.57 4.31 8.82
C VAL A 17 -5.83 2.97 8.91
N ILE A 18 -5.35 2.60 10.09
CA ILE A 18 -4.68 1.30 10.30
C ILE A 18 -5.64 0.16 10.01
N HIS A 19 -6.89 0.25 10.46
CA HIS A 19 -7.89 -0.78 10.16
C HIS A 19 -8.08 -0.96 8.64
N ALA A 20 -8.18 0.14 7.90
CA ALA A 20 -8.32 0.06 6.44
C ALA A 20 -7.10 -0.56 5.75
N LEU A 21 -5.90 -0.34 6.28
CA LEU A 21 -4.66 -0.94 5.77
C LEU A 21 -4.59 -2.45 6.05
N THR A 22 -5.27 -2.92 7.08
CA THR A 22 -5.19 -4.30 7.57
C THR A 22 -6.51 -5.06 7.48
N ASP A 23 -7.51 -4.51 6.83
CA ASP A 23 -8.78 -5.17 6.55
C ASP A 23 -8.68 -5.89 5.20
N PHE A 24 -8.58 -7.20 5.24
CA PHE A 24 -8.47 -8.06 4.06
C PHE A 24 -9.79 -8.69 3.65
N SER A 25 -10.91 -8.17 4.16
CA SER A 25 -12.25 -8.55 3.71
C SER A 25 -12.56 -7.96 2.32
N SER A 26 -13.76 -8.22 1.81
CA SER A 26 -14.19 -7.65 0.52
C SER A 26 -14.17 -6.11 0.48
N ARG A 27 -14.21 -5.45 1.64
CA ARG A 27 -14.09 -3.99 1.73
C ARG A 27 -12.76 -3.46 1.21
N ARG A 28 -11.72 -4.29 1.21
CA ARG A 28 -10.42 -3.90 0.69
C ARG A 28 -10.50 -3.42 -0.76
N LEU A 29 -11.26 -4.13 -1.58
CA LEU A 29 -11.43 -3.77 -2.99
C LEU A 29 -12.24 -2.49 -3.18
N GLU A 30 -13.09 -2.15 -2.22
CA GLU A 30 -13.86 -0.90 -2.24
C GLU A 30 -13.00 0.29 -1.83
N LEU A 31 -12.15 0.12 -0.82
CA LEU A 31 -11.30 1.19 -0.29
C LEU A 31 -10.05 1.42 -1.14
N TRP A 32 -9.54 0.38 -1.78
CA TRP A 32 -8.31 0.39 -2.57
C TRP A 32 -8.61 0.09 -4.04
N PRO A 33 -9.10 1.08 -4.82
CA PRO A 33 -9.62 0.82 -6.16
C PRO A 33 -8.56 0.38 -7.17
N ASN A 34 -7.28 0.56 -6.87
CA ASN A 34 -6.19 0.15 -7.75
C ASN A 34 -5.83 -1.33 -7.64
N ILE A 35 -6.40 -2.06 -6.67
CA ILE A 35 -6.19 -3.50 -6.53
C ILE A 35 -7.06 -4.23 -7.55
N ASP A 36 -6.43 -5.06 -8.37
CA ASP A 36 -7.12 -5.91 -9.33
C ASP A 36 -7.86 -7.03 -8.59
N PRO A 37 -9.21 -7.08 -8.67
CA PRO A 37 -9.98 -8.12 -7.97
C PRO A 37 -9.61 -9.55 -8.38
N THR A 38 -9.16 -9.75 -9.61
CA THR A 38 -8.81 -11.08 -10.12
C THR A 38 -7.48 -11.59 -9.58
N THR A 39 -6.63 -10.69 -9.08
CA THR A 39 -5.32 -11.01 -8.53
C THR A 39 -5.33 -11.14 -7.02
N TYR A 40 -6.28 -10.46 -6.36
CA TYR A 40 -6.33 -10.36 -4.91
C TYR A 40 -6.62 -11.71 -4.24
N LYS A 41 -5.76 -12.09 -3.28
CA LYS A 41 -5.93 -13.30 -2.48
C LYS A 41 -5.29 -13.14 -1.11
N LEU A 42 -6.06 -13.39 -0.06
CA LEU A 42 -5.54 -13.52 1.29
C LEU A 42 -5.01 -14.95 1.47
N GLU A 43 -3.69 -15.08 1.58
CA GLU A 43 -3.04 -16.39 1.72
C GLU A 43 -3.12 -16.92 3.14
N SER A 44 -2.82 -16.06 4.13
CA SER A 44 -2.91 -16.41 5.55
C SER A 44 -3.02 -15.14 6.39
N THR A 45 -3.51 -15.28 7.61
CA THR A 45 -3.63 -14.16 8.55
C THR A 45 -3.33 -14.63 9.97
N GLU A 46 -2.63 -13.79 10.70
CA GLU A 46 -2.30 -13.91 12.11
C GLU A 46 -2.79 -12.65 12.83
N PRO A 47 -2.74 -12.56 14.18
CA PRO A 47 -3.26 -11.39 14.89
C PRO A 47 -2.65 -10.04 14.47
N THR A 48 -1.36 -10.01 14.09
CA THR A 48 -0.66 -8.77 13.70
C THR A 48 0.13 -8.90 12.40
N SER A 49 -0.18 -9.92 11.59
CA SER A 49 0.47 -10.12 10.30
C SER A 49 -0.44 -10.85 9.31
N ALA A 50 -0.11 -10.78 8.04
CA ALA A 50 -0.83 -11.50 6.98
C ALA A 50 0.08 -11.70 5.77
N GLU A 51 -0.18 -12.78 5.02
CA GLU A 51 0.40 -12.99 3.70
C GLU A 51 -0.70 -12.73 2.67
N VAL A 52 -0.44 -11.83 1.74
CA VAL A 52 -1.44 -11.36 0.79
C VAL A 52 -0.84 -11.28 -0.61
N THR A 53 -1.58 -11.74 -1.61
CA THR A 53 -1.26 -11.52 -3.02
C THR A 53 -2.16 -10.42 -3.55
N GLU A 54 -1.56 -9.36 -4.06
CA GLU A 54 -2.26 -8.20 -4.62
C GLU A 54 -1.60 -7.77 -5.91
N GLY A 55 -2.34 -7.06 -6.73
CA GLY A 55 -1.77 -6.59 -7.98
C GLY A 55 -2.62 -5.52 -8.65
N SER A 56 -2.09 -5.04 -9.77
CA SER A 56 -2.72 -4.06 -10.64
C SER A 56 -2.81 -4.63 -12.03
N ALA A 57 -3.90 -4.34 -12.73
CA ALA A 57 -4.06 -4.72 -14.14
C ALA A 57 -3.20 -3.87 -15.09
N SER A 58 -2.60 -2.78 -14.59
CA SER A 58 -1.75 -1.88 -15.36
C SER A 58 -0.50 -2.58 -15.88
N PHE A 59 0.03 -2.11 -17.00
CA PHE A 59 1.29 -2.60 -17.60
C PHE A 59 1.32 -4.11 -17.85
N GLY A 60 0.18 -4.69 -18.28
CA GLY A 60 0.08 -6.11 -18.55
C GLY A 60 -0.07 -6.99 -17.31
N GLY A 61 -0.31 -6.36 -16.16
CA GLY A 61 -0.48 -7.03 -14.89
C GLY A 61 0.80 -7.08 -14.05
N VAL A 62 0.73 -6.46 -12.89
CA VAL A 62 1.79 -6.52 -11.86
C VAL A 62 1.18 -7.16 -10.63
N TRP A 63 1.77 -8.23 -10.13
CA TRP A 63 1.32 -8.84 -8.88
C TRP A 63 2.48 -8.97 -7.91
N GLU A 64 2.15 -8.94 -6.62
CA GLU A 64 3.08 -9.12 -5.52
C GLU A 64 2.45 -9.99 -4.45
N ARG A 65 3.19 -10.97 -3.95
CA ARG A 65 2.86 -11.65 -2.70
C ARG A 65 3.70 -11.01 -1.61
N SER A 66 3.04 -10.47 -0.61
CA SER A 66 3.68 -9.64 0.41
C SER A 66 3.33 -10.09 1.82
N HIS A 67 4.26 -9.87 2.72
CA HIS A 67 4.07 -10.03 4.16
C HIS A 67 3.70 -8.68 4.78
N TYR A 68 2.51 -8.61 5.37
CA TYR A 68 2.05 -7.45 6.12
C TYR A 68 2.36 -7.65 7.60
N ASP A 69 2.92 -6.64 8.25
CA ASP A 69 3.22 -6.64 9.66
C ASP A 69 2.74 -5.32 10.28
N TRP A 70 1.84 -5.40 11.26
CA TRP A 70 1.36 -4.26 12.03
C TRP A 70 1.48 -4.48 13.54
N SER A 71 2.47 -5.28 13.94
CA SER A 71 2.76 -5.54 15.34
C SER A 71 3.23 -4.30 16.10
N ARG A 72 3.77 -3.32 15.37
CA ARG A 72 4.17 -2.03 15.92
C ARG A 72 3.04 -1.02 15.78
N SER A 73 2.64 -0.39 16.89
CA SER A 73 1.54 0.58 16.92
C SER A 73 1.76 1.71 15.91
N GLY A 74 0.72 2.05 15.16
CA GLY A 74 0.76 3.14 14.18
C GLY A 74 1.56 2.85 12.91
N THR A 75 2.02 1.62 12.73
CA THR A 75 2.90 1.25 11.61
C THR A 75 2.37 0.02 10.89
N VAL A 76 2.39 0.06 9.56
CA VAL A 76 2.16 -1.13 8.73
C VAL A 76 3.33 -1.26 7.77
N ARG A 77 4.07 -2.34 7.88
CA ARG A 77 5.16 -2.69 6.96
C ARG A 77 4.73 -3.80 6.04
N ILE A 78 5.00 -3.64 4.76
CA ILE A 78 4.62 -4.59 3.72
C ILE A 78 5.88 -4.97 2.94
N ASP A 79 6.39 -6.16 3.16
CA ASP A 79 7.59 -6.64 2.48
C ASP A 79 7.23 -7.57 1.34
N VAL A 80 7.72 -7.28 0.14
CA VAL A 80 7.52 -8.12 -1.04
C VAL A 80 8.28 -9.42 -0.88
N GLN A 81 7.58 -10.54 -0.98
CA GLN A 81 8.16 -11.89 -0.91
C GLN A 81 8.39 -12.48 -2.29
N ASP A 82 7.47 -12.21 -3.22
CA ASP A 82 7.55 -12.64 -4.60
C ASP A 82 6.73 -11.70 -5.49
N SER A 83 7.11 -11.60 -6.75
CA SER A 83 6.44 -10.73 -7.73
C SER A 83 6.89 -11.10 -9.14
N ASN A 84 6.04 -10.82 -10.12
CA ASN A 84 6.42 -10.94 -11.53
C ASN A 84 7.26 -9.75 -12.03
N THR A 85 7.47 -8.71 -11.20
CA THR A 85 8.06 -7.45 -11.65
C THR A 85 9.19 -6.97 -10.73
N PHE A 86 9.04 -7.18 -9.42
CA PHE A 86 9.97 -6.66 -8.42
C PHE A 86 10.59 -7.78 -7.59
N GLU A 87 11.76 -7.53 -7.04
CA GLU A 87 12.48 -8.49 -6.21
C GLU A 87 12.09 -8.39 -4.74
N PRO A 88 12.27 -9.48 -3.97
CA PRO A 88 12.27 -9.41 -2.51
C PRO A 88 13.24 -8.34 -2.02
N GLY A 89 12.84 -7.62 -0.98
CA GLY A 89 13.52 -6.41 -0.50
C GLY A 89 12.82 -5.14 -0.91
N SER A 90 11.91 -5.20 -1.89
CA SER A 90 10.94 -4.14 -2.15
C SER A 90 9.94 -4.07 -1.00
N TYR A 91 9.51 -2.86 -0.63
CA TYR A 91 8.58 -2.71 0.50
C TYR A 91 7.68 -1.49 0.36
N TRP A 92 6.60 -1.52 1.14
CA TRP A 92 5.78 -0.36 1.51
C TRP A 92 5.91 -0.16 3.00
N LEU A 93 5.92 1.09 3.45
CA LEU A 93 5.86 1.43 4.86
C LEU A 93 4.83 2.53 5.04
N TYR A 94 3.90 2.32 5.97
CA TYR A 94 2.94 3.34 6.40
C TYR A 94 3.18 3.64 7.86
N GLU A 95 3.33 4.92 8.17
CA GLU A 95 3.39 5.41 9.56
C GLU A 95 2.23 6.40 9.74
N VAL A 96 1.35 6.09 10.68
CA VAL A 96 0.13 6.85 10.94
C VAL A 96 0.23 7.45 12.32
N THR A 97 0.24 8.78 12.38
CA THR A 97 0.35 9.52 13.64
C THR A 97 -0.87 10.39 13.86
N PRO A 98 -1.32 10.56 15.13
CA PRO A 98 -2.49 11.36 15.43
C PRO A 98 -2.23 12.85 15.22
N LEU A 99 -3.25 13.57 14.73
CA LEU A 99 -3.27 15.02 14.68
C LEU A 99 -4.08 15.59 15.87
N PRO A 100 -3.84 16.84 16.26
CA PRO A 100 -4.58 17.46 17.38
C PRO A 100 -6.10 17.48 17.19
N ASN A 101 -6.58 17.48 15.95
CA ASN A 101 -8.01 17.51 15.63
C ASN A 101 -8.69 16.12 15.62
N GLY A 102 -7.97 15.06 16.03
CA GLY A 102 -8.48 13.69 16.00
C GLY A 102 -8.27 12.95 14.69
N GLY A 103 -7.77 13.61 13.67
CA GLY A 103 -7.40 13.00 12.39
C GLY A 103 -6.02 12.39 12.44
N SER A 104 -5.46 12.10 11.26
CA SER A 104 -4.21 11.40 11.10
C SER A 104 -3.28 12.09 10.12
N HIS A 105 -1.99 12.06 10.41
CA HIS A 105 -0.94 12.27 9.42
C HIS A 105 -0.48 10.90 8.94
N VAL A 106 -0.50 10.68 7.62
CA VAL A 106 -0.11 9.41 7.00
C VAL A 106 1.18 9.63 6.21
N HIS A 107 2.24 8.99 6.68
CA HIS A 107 3.53 8.94 5.98
C HIS A 107 3.61 7.60 5.26
N MET A 108 3.92 7.64 3.96
CA MET A 108 4.06 6.45 3.15
C MET A 108 5.42 6.44 2.47
N GLU A 109 6.14 5.33 2.59
CA GLU A 109 7.34 5.06 1.82
C GLU A 109 7.11 3.85 0.91
N PHE A 110 7.66 3.93 -0.28
CA PHE A 110 7.54 2.90 -1.30
C PHE A 110 8.92 2.69 -1.91
N ASP A 111 9.45 1.49 -1.81
CA ASP A 111 10.75 1.12 -2.36
C ASP A 111 10.57 -0.06 -3.30
N ARG A 112 11.12 0.03 -4.52
CA ARG A 112 10.99 -1.02 -5.53
C ARG A 112 12.33 -1.34 -6.14
N ARG A 113 12.65 -2.63 -6.12
CA ARG A 113 13.84 -3.20 -6.74
C ARG A 113 13.41 -3.99 -7.96
N PRO A 114 13.86 -3.62 -9.17
CA PRO A 114 13.42 -4.29 -10.39
C PRO A 114 13.98 -5.71 -10.48
N ARG A 115 13.14 -6.65 -10.91
CA ARG A 115 13.51 -8.03 -11.16
C ARG A 115 13.91 -8.28 -12.61
N ASN A 116 13.33 -7.52 -13.54
CA ASN A 116 13.45 -7.73 -14.97
C ASN A 116 13.33 -6.39 -15.71
N PHE A 117 13.34 -6.43 -17.03
CA PHE A 117 13.23 -5.23 -17.86
C PHE A 117 11.95 -4.42 -17.59
N LYS A 118 10.81 -5.12 -17.43
CA LYS A 118 9.54 -4.48 -17.06
C LYS A 118 9.67 -3.73 -15.73
N GLY A 119 10.29 -4.35 -14.74
CA GLY A 119 10.57 -3.73 -13.44
C GLY A 119 11.48 -2.51 -13.57
N GLN A 120 12.49 -2.57 -14.42
CA GLN A 120 13.39 -1.45 -14.68
C GLN A 120 12.64 -0.28 -15.32
N MET A 121 11.79 -0.54 -16.31
CA MET A 121 10.97 0.49 -16.93
C MET A 121 10.02 1.14 -15.93
N LEU A 122 9.32 0.34 -15.13
CA LEU A 122 8.39 0.85 -14.12
C LEU A 122 9.13 1.63 -13.04
N SER A 123 10.31 1.16 -12.60
CA SER A 123 11.13 1.89 -11.62
C SER A 123 11.56 3.26 -12.15
N ALA A 124 11.96 3.34 -13.41
CA ALA A 124 12.31 4.61 -14.04
C ALA A 124 11.11 5.57 -14.10
N LEU A 125 9.94 5.04 -14.47
CA LEU A 125 8.71 5.82 -14.52
C LEU A 125 8.29 6.32 -13.13
N LEU A 126 8.38 5.46 -12.12
CA LEU A 126 8.08 5.81 -10.73
C LEU A 126 9.05 6.85 -10.17
N THR A 127 10.31 6.82 -10.55
CA THR A 127 11.29 7.82 -10.14
C THR A 127 10.90 9.21 -10.64
N VAL A 128 10.35 9.29 -11.86
CA VAL A 128 9.97 10.57 -12.48
C VAL A 128 8.59 11.05 -12.03
N ALA A 129 7.61 10.15 -11.96
CA ALA A 129 6.19 10.49 -11.79
C ALA A 129 5.52 9.81 -10.57
N GLY A 130 6.25 9.03 -9.78
CA GLY A 130 5.65 8.20 -8.73
C GLY A 130 5.00 9.02 -7.62
N LYS A 131 5.66 10.07 -7.14
CA LYS A 131 5.13 10.84 -6.01
C LYS A 131 3.74 11.41 -6.27
N PRO A 132 3.46 12.16 -7.35
CA PRO A 132 2.12 12.66 -7.62
C PRO A 132 1.10 11.55 -7.86
N VAL A 133 1.50 10.45 -8.50
CA VAL A 133 0.60 9.31 -8.75
C VAL A 133 0.18 8.65 -7.43
N PHE A 134 1.13 8.35 -6.55
CA PHE A 134 0.83 7.73 -5.25
C PHE A 134 0.12 8.70 -4.31
N GLN A 135 0.46 9.98 -4.35
CA GLN A 135 -0.22 11.00 -3.56
C GLN A 135 -1.70 11.08 -3.93
N LYS A 136 -2.01 11.05 -5.22
CA LYS A 136 -3.39 11.03 -5.70
C LYS A 136 -4.12 9.74 -5.28
N SER A 137 -3.49 8.59 -5.49
CA SER A 137 -4.07 7.28 -5.15
C SER A 137 -4.33 7.15 -3.65
N LEU A 138 -3.37 7.49 -2.82
CA LEU A 138 -3.53 7.46 -1.37
C LEU A 138 -4.60 8.46 -0.93
N GLY A 139 -4.62 9.66 -1.52
CA GLY A 139 -5.63 10.66 -1.23
C GLY A 139 -7.05 10.18 -1.52
N GLU A 140 -7.26 9.47 -2.62
CA GLU A 140 -8.56 8.89 -2.97
C GLU A 140 -8.98 7.82 -1.95
N THR A 141 -8.06 6.96 -1.55
CA THR A 141 -8.32 5.95 -0.51
C THR A 141 -8.67 6.60 0.83
N LEU A 142 -7.91 7.60 1.24
CA LEU A 142 -8.19 8.31 2.50
C LEU A 142 -9.57 8.95 2.49
N LYS A 143 -10.00 9.54 1.37
CA LYS A 143 -11.35 10.08 1.23
C LYS A 143 -12.43 9.01 1.36
N ARG A 144 -12.18 7.81 0.82
CA ARG A 144 -13.11 6.68 0.97
C ARG A 144 -13.19 6.21 2.42
N ILE A 145 -12.06 6.18 3.12
CA ILE A 145 -12.02 5.86 4.56
C ILE A 145 -12.81 6.91 5.36
N GLU A 146 -12.61 8.18 5.08
CA GLU A 146 -13.33 9.29 5.74
C GLU A 146 -14.83 9.19 5.54
N ALA A 147 -15.27 8.78 4.35
CA ALA A 147 -16.68 8.65 4.03
C ALA A 147 -17.32 7.36 4.59
N SER A 148 -16.53 6.35 4.93
CA SER A 148 -17.01 5.10 5.52
C SER A 148 -17.13 5.28 7.03
N ALA A 149 -18.32 5.44 7.51
CA ALA A 149 -18.57 5.62 8.95
C ALA A 149 -18.61 4.26 9.68
#